data_4f1658926bfef117a6a4ad4b9a6d0f1d
#
_entry.id   4f1658926bfef117a6a4ad4b9a6d0f1d
#
_cell.length_a   1.000
_cell.length_b   1.000
_cell.length_c   1.000
_cell.angle_alpha   90.00
_cell.angle_beta   90.00
_cell.angle_gamma   90.00
#
_symmetry.space_group_name_H-M   'P 1'
#
loop_
_entity.id
_entity.type
_entity.pdbx_description
1 polymer ?
#
loop_
_entity_poly.entity_id
_entity_poly.type
_entity_poly.pdbx_seq_one_letter_code
_entity_poly.pdbx_strand_id
1 'polypeptide(L)'
;MIVYLKDGTLPIYYESGKKKGEISYKNGKPDGKFTYWYENGQLRLESYYKEGKKDGKWTAWYENGQLWYERYFKNDKRVYNWLMWHNNGKKWSDVYWLNDEYIVRKSWDKNGKLWLHIDAEKGIRFNLGISKDEDKTK
;
A
#
# COMPACT_ATOMS: atom_id res chain seq x y z
N MET A 1 -1.36 31.45 -15.73
CA MET A 1 -2.06 31.71 -14.46
C MET A 1 -1.43 30.86 -13.38
N ILE A 2 -0.85 31.48 -12.37
CA ILE A 2 -0.28 30.75 -11.23
C ILE A 2 -1.44 30.42 -10.29
N VAL A 3 -1.75 29.15 -10.12
CA VAL A 3 -2.74 28.70 -9.14
C VAL A 3 -2.02 28.46 -7.83
N TYR A 4 -2.26 29.31 -6.84
CA TYR A 4 -1.82 29.07 -5.47
C TYR A 4 -2.78 28.08 -4.81
N LEU A 5 -2.30 26.91 -4.43
CA LEU A 5 -3.05 26.00 -3.60
C LEU A 5 -3.18 26.62 -2.21
N LYS A 6 -4.41 26.89 -1.79
CA LYS A 6 -4.68 27.32 -0.41
C LYS A 6 -4.38 26.17 0.55
N ASP A 7 -3.93 26.52 1.72
CA ASP A 7 -3.87 25.57 2.85
C ASP A 7 -5.25 24.97 3.12
N GLY A 8 -5.28 23.71 3.43
CA GLY A 8 -6.51 22.99 3.76
C GLY A 8 -6.74 21.77 2.88
N THR A 9 -7.96 21.28 2.92
CA THR A 9 -8.39 20.08 2.21
C THR A 9 -9.14 20.44 0.94
N LEU A 10 -8.70 19.87 -0.19
CA LEU A 10 -9.32 20.08 -1.51
C LEU A 10 -10.03 18.81 -1.95
N PRO A 11 -11.32 18.89 -2.34
CA PRO A 11 -12.04 17.77 -2.91
C PRO A 11 -11.67 17.55 -4.39
N ILE A 12 -11.65 16.29 -4.81
CA ILE A 12 -11.52 15.87 -6.20
C ILE A 12 -12.75 15.03 -6.56
N TYR A 13 -13.25 15.18 -7.78
CA TYR A 13 -14.46 14.50 -8.25
C TYR A 13 -14.19 13.69 -9.51
N TYR A 14 -14.95 12.61 -9.68
CA TYR A 14 -15.10 11.90 -10.96
C TYR A 14 -15.92 12.73 -11.94
N GLU A 15 -15.87 12.41 -13.23
CA GLU A 15 -16.73 13.02 -14.24
C GLU A 15 -18.23 12.86 -13.93
N SER A 16 -18.59 11.76 -13.24
CA SER A 16 -19.95 11.51 -12.75
C SER A 16 -20.44 12.46 -11.66
N GLY A 17 -19.55 13.32 -11.12
CA GLY A 17 -19.82 14.20 -9.99
C GLY A 17 -19.65 13.56 -8.62
N LYS A 18 -19.39 12.27 -8.55
CA LYS A 18 -19.10 11.59 -7.30
C LYS A 18 -17.73 11.97 -6.76
N LYS A 19 -17.60 12.03 -5.44
CA LYS A 19 -16.33 12.35 -4.77
C LYS A 19 -15.30 11.25 -5.05
N LYS A 20 -14.16 11.65 -5.60
CA LYS A 20 -13.02 10.80 -5.92
C LYS A 20 -11.95 10.85 -4.86
N GLY A 21 -11.76 12.01 -4.23
CA GLY A 21 -10.70 12.20 -3.25
C GLY A 21 -10.83 13.47 -2.44
N GLU A 22 -10.06 13.50 -1.38
CA GLU A 22 -9.74 14.68 -0.58
C GLU A 22 -8.23 14.68 -0.34
N ILE A 23 -7.61 15.81 -0.62
CA ILE A 23 -6.17 15.99 -0.48
C ILE A 23 -5.90 17.23 0.38
N SER A 24 -4.98 17.10 1.32
CA SER A 24 -4.63 18.15 2.25
C SER A 24 -3.29 18.78 1.90
N TYR A 25 -3.25 20.11 1.92
CA TYR A 25 -2.05 20.91 1.62
C TYR A 25 -1.77 21.93 2.72
N LYS A 26 -0.48 22.20 2.91
CA LYS A 26 0.03 23.27 3.74
C LYS A 26 1.25 23.90 3.08
N ASN A 27 1.27 25.24 2.97
CA ASN A 27 2.35 25.96 2.30
C ASN A 27 2.66 25.43 0.89
N GLY A 28 1.62 25.08 0.10
CA GLY A 28 1.73 24.54 -1.26
C GLY A 28 2.27 23.11 -1.36
N LYS A 29 2.46 22.41 -0.23
CA LYS A 29 2.95 21.02 -0.18
C LYS A 29 1.90 20.08 0.36
N PRO A 30 1.86 18.81 -0.09
CA PRO A 30 1.09 17.77 0.56
C PRO A 30 1.40 17.71 2.06
N ASP A 31 0.38 17.87 2.90
CA ASP A 31 0.52 17.82 4.35
C ASP A 31 -0.80 17.36 4.98
N GLY A 32 -0.76 16.31 5.78
CA GLY A 32 -1.93 15.72 6.39
C GLY A 32 -2.49 14.52 5.63
N LYS A 33 -3.77 14.26 5.81
CA LYS A 33 -4.45 13.08 5.31
C LYS A 33 -4.89 13.27 3.86
N PHE A 34 -4.66 12.26 3.02
CA PHE A 34 -5.19 12.09 1.69
C PHE A 34 -6.13 10.90 1.69
N THR A 35 -7.33 11.07 1.16
CA THR A 35 -8.34 10.01 1.08
C THR A 35 -8.85 9.92 -0.35
N TYR A 36 -8.97 8.69 -0.87
CA TYR A 36 -9.55 8.42 -2.17
C TYR A 36 -10.61 7.35 -2.08
N TRP A 37 -11.64 7.47 -2.89
CA TRP A 37 -12.76 6.54 -3.01
C TRP A 37 -12.85 5.99 -4.43
N TYR A 38 -13.36 4.78 -4.54
CA TYR A 38 -13.84 4.23 -5.80
C TYR A 38 -15.13 4.92 -6.22
N GLU A 39 -15.50 4.81 -7.49
CA GLU A 39 -16.73 5.40 -7.99
C GLU A 39 -18.00 4.76 -7.39
N ASN A 40 -17.90 3.52 -6.90
CA ASN A 40 -18.96 2.88 -6.13
C ASN A 40 -19.12 3.41 -4.69
N GLY A 41 -18.30 4.40 -4.29
CA GLY A 41 -18.33 5.05 -2.96
C GLY A 41 -17.51 4.35 -1.90
N GLN A 42 -16.93 3.18 -2.18
CA GLN A 42 -16.07 2.49 -1.23
C GLN A 42 -14.69 3.16 -1.13
N LEU A 43 -14.11 3.10 0.06
CA LEU A 43 -12.78 3.62 0.33
C LEU A 43 -11.74 2.85 -0.51
N ARG A 44 -10.85 3.61 -1.16
CA ARG A 44 -9.77 3.08 -2.01
C ARG A 44 -8.41 3.23 -1.36
N LEU A 45 -8.13 4.40 -0.79
CA LEU A 45 -6.83 4.73 -0.22
C LEU A 45 -6.96 5.77 0.89
N GLU A 46 -6.30 5.54 2.00
CA GLU A 46 -5.93 6.57 2.97
C GLU A 46 -4.42 6.63 3.09
N SER A 47 -3.88 7.82 3.06
CA SER A 47 -2.43 8.05 3.14
C SER A 47 -2.12 9.33 3.89
N TYR A 48 -0.90 9.45 4.38
CA TYR A 48 -0.47 10.60 5.16
C TYR A 48 0.83 11.18 4.60
N TYR A 49 0.88 12.50 4.57
CA TYR A 49 2.02 13.29 4.16
C TYR A 49 2.40 14.32 5.23
N LYS A 50 3.66 14.67 5.27
CA LYS A 50 4.19 15.75 6.09
C LYS A 50 5.23 16.52 5.28
N GLU A 51 5.00 17.83 5.12
CA GLU A 51 5.90 18.71 4.36
C GLU A 51 6.28 18.15 2.96
N GLY A 52 5.31 17.60 2.25
CA GLY A 52 5.46 17.02 0.92
C GLY A 52 5.99 15.59 0.87
N LYS A 53 6.37 14.99 2.00
CA LYS A 53 6.92 13.64 2.09
C LYS A 53 5.92 12.65 2.65
N LYS A 54 6.00 11.40 2.20
CA LYS A 54 5.22 10.31 2.80
C LYS A 54 5.63 10.13 4.26
N ASP A 55 4.68 10.24 5.17
CA ASP A 55 4.93 10.12 6.61
C ASP A 55 3.69 9.59 7.31
N GLY A 56 3.77 8.36 7.81
CA GLY A 56 2.67 7.69 8.49
C GLY A 56 2.15 6.46 7.75
N LYS A 57 0.95 6.03 8.15
CA LYS A 57 0.30 4.82 7.64
C LYS A 57 -0.38 5.09 6.29
N TRP A 58 -0.19 4.17 5.37
CA TRP A 58 -0.87 4.10 4.09
C TRP A 58 -1.69 2.82 4.03
N THR A 59 -2.98 2.94 3.81
CA THR A 59 -3.91 1.82 3.76
C THR A 59 -4.72 1.87 2.47
N ALA A 60 -4.75 0.78 1.73
CA ALA A 60 -5.56 0.66 0.52
C ALA A 60 -6.47 -0.56 0.57
N TRP A 61 -7.58 -0.45 -0.14
CA TRP A 61 -8.62 -1.46 -0.26
C TRP A 61 -8.87 -1.79 -1.73
N TYR A 62 -9.26 -3.02 -1.98
CA TYR A 62 -9.81 -3.43 -3.27
C TYR A 62 -11.22 -2.86 -3.47
N GLU A 63 -11.69 -2.81 -4.70
CA GLU A 63 -13.04 -2.32 -5.03
C GLU A 63 -14.16 -3.14 -4.37
N ASN A 64 -13.90 -4.41 -4.03
CA ASN A 64 -14.81 -5.25 -3.25
C ASN A 64 -14.83 -4.92 -1.74
N GLY A 65 -14.09 -3.91 -1.30
CA GLY A 65 -14.01 -3.45 0.09
C GLY A 65 -13.02 -4.20 0.96
N GLN A 66 -12.37 -5.23 0.45
CA GLN A 66 -11.35 -5.97 1.20
C GLN A 66 -10.04 -5.21 1.27
N LEU A 67 -9.33 -5.35 2.38
CA LEU A 67 -8.02 -4.73 2.59
C LEU A 67 -7.02 -5.26 1.56
N TRP A 68 -6.31 -4.34 0.91
CA TRP A 68 -5.26 -4.66 -0.06
C TRP A 68 -3.88 -4.57 0.56
N TYR A 69 -3.54 -3.42 1.19
CA TYR A 69 -2.28 -3.27 1.90
C TYR A 69 -2.34 -2.28 3.06
N GLU A 70 -1.43 -2.48 4.00
CA GLU A 70 -1.00 -1.52 5.01
C GLU A 70 0.50 -1.32 4.91
N ARG A 71 0.93 -0.08 4.77
CA ARG A 71 2.33 0.32 4.62
C ARG A 71 2.64 1.49 5.53
N TYR A 72 3.88 1.60 5.95
CA TYR A 72 4.32 2.69 6.79
C TYR A 72 5.53 3.39 6.17
N PHE A 73 5.51 4.71 6.22
CA PHE A 73 6.58 5.58 5.74
C PHE A 73 7.01 6.56 6.81
N LYS A 74 8.29 6.94 6.77
CA LYS A 74 8.87 8.02 7.54
C LYS A 74 9.81 8.82 6.63
N ASN A 75 9.50 10.09 6.38
CA ASN A 75 10.26 10.94 5.47
C ASN A 75 10.56 10.25 4.12
N ASP A 76 9.53 9.75 3.44
CA ASP A 76 9.56 8.96 2.18
C ASP A 76 10.21 7.57 2.28
N LYS A 77 10.83 7.22 3.40
CA LYS A 77 11.46 5.91 3.59
C LYS A 77 10.48 4.87 4.09
N ARG A 78 10.63 3.66 3.60
CA ARG A 78 9.87 2.49 4.06
C ARG A 78 10.33 2.10 5.45
N VAL A 79 9.37 1.93 6.36
CA VAL A 79 9.65 1.52 7.75
C VAL A 79 8.59 0.53 8.22
N TYR A 80 8.92 -0.26 9.23
CA TYR A 80 8.02 -1.22 9.87
C TYR A 80 7.46 -2.30 8.92
N ASN A 81 6.40 -2.97 9.35
CA ASN A 81 5.77 -4.02 8.56
C ASN A 81 4.91 -3.44 7.44
N TRP A 82 5.15 -3.93 6.23
CA TRP A 82 4.31 -3.75 5.08
C TRP A 82 3.53 -5.03 4.84
N LEU A 83 2.23 -4.98 5.06
CA LEU A 83 1.32 -6.10 4.93
C LEU A 83 0.51 -5.98 3.65
N MET A 84 0.36 -7.07 2.93
CA MET A 84 -0.44 -7.13 1.72
C MET A 84 -1.34 -8.35 1.74
N TRP A 85 -2.54 -8.22 1.17
CA TRP A 85 -3.53 -9.28 1.06
C TRP A 85 -3.98 -9.46 -0.37
N HIS A 86 -4.34 -10.69 -0.73
CA HIS A 86 -5.05 -10.99 -1.96
C HIS A 86 -6.48 -10.46 -1.90
N ASN A 87 -7.15 -10.32 -3.05
CA ASN A 87 -8.54 -9.85 -3.10
C ASN A 87 -9.57 -10.84 -2.49
N ASN A 88 -9.15 -12.05 -2.14
CA ASN A 88 -9.93 -13.02 -1.38
C ASN A 88 -9.75 -12.90 0.15
N GLY A 89 -8.98 -11.89 0.61
CA GLY A 89 -8.72 -11.61 2.03
C GLY A 89 -7.59 -12.41 2.66
N LYS A 90 -6.98 -13.35 1.94
CA LYS A 90 -5.82 -14.11 2.45
C LYS A 90 -4.54 -13.29 2.34
N LYS A 91 -3.67 -13.44 3.31
CA LYS A 91 -2.38 -12.73 3.33
C LYS A 91 -1.55 -13.08 2.09
N TRP A 92 -0.99 -12.08 1.45
CA TRP A 92 -0.10 -12.20 0.31
C TRP A 92 1.36 -11.99 0.69
N SER A 93 1.66 -10.94 1.46
CA SER A 93 3.04 -10.58 1.79
C SER A 93 3.13 -9.89 3.14
N ASP A 94 4.24 -10.13 3.83
CA ASP A 94 4.65 -9.46 5.05
C ASP A 94 6.14 -9.13 4.90
N VAL A 95 6.47 -7.84 4.86
CA VAL A 95 7.85 -7.37 4.70
C VAL A 95 8.17 -6.39 5.82
N TYR A 96 9.20 -6.68 6.59
CA TYR A 96 9.71 -5.74 7.58
C TYR A 96 10.81 -4.87 6.97
N TRP A 97 10.63 -3.55 7.06
CA TRP A 97 11.52 -2.54 6.53
C TRP A 97 12.18 -1.73 7.63
N LEU A 98 13.46 -1.44 7.46
CA LEU A 98 14.22 -0.51 8.27
C LEU A 98 14.92 0.47 7.32
N ASN A 99 14.41 1.73 7.25
CA ASN A 99 14.97 2.79 6.41
C ASN A 99 15.25 2.36 4.95
N ASP A 100 14.25 1.80 4.26
CA ASP A 100 14.32 1.26 2.90
C ASP A 100 15.08 -0.05 2.71
N GLU A 101 15.68 -0.59 3.75
CA GLU A 101 16.25 -1.94 3.73
C GLU A 101 15.23 -2.95 4.27
N TYR A 102 14.97 -4.04 3.54
CA TYR A 102 14.12 -5.10 4.07
C TYR A 102 14.96 -6.09 4.88
N ILE A 103 14.43 -6.47 6.03
CA ILE A 103 15.07 -7.40 6.96
C ILE A 103 14.47 -8.79 6.80
N VAL A 104 13.15 -8.87 6.75
CA VAL A 104 12.42 -10.14 6.60
C VAL A 104 11.34 -9.98 5.56
N ARG A 105 11.17 -10.99 4.72
CA ARG A 105 10.05 -11.08 3.78
C ARG A 105 9.44 -12.47 3.81
N LYS A 106 8.13 -12.51 3.96
CA LYS A 106 7.31 -13.71 3.78
C LYS A 106 6.26 -13.48 2.72
N SER A 107 5.97 -14.49 1.93
CA SER A 107 4.93 -14.40 0.91
C SER A 107 4.12 -15.69 0.82
N TRP A 108 2.82 -15.56 0.61
CA TRP A 108 1.84 -16.64 0.53
C TRP A 108 1.07 -16.58 -0.79
N ASP A 109 0.69 -17.73 -1.30
CA ASP A 109 -0.17 -17.83 -2.46
C ASP A 109 -1.66 -17.53 -2.11
N LYS A 110 -2.52 -17.55 -3.14
CA LYS A 110 -3.96 -17.29 -2.97
C LYS A 110 -4.68 -18.30 -2.09
N ASN A 111 -4.10 -19.50 -1.88
CA ASN A 111 -4.63 -20.54 -1.03
C ASN A 111 -4.15 -20.41 0.43
N GLY A 112 -3.22 -19.47 0.69
CA GLY A 112 -2.63 -19.23 2.01
C GLY A 112 -1.41 -20.10 2.30
N LYS A 113 -0.84 -20.75 1.28
CA LYS A 113 0.39 -21.54 1.43
C LYS A 113 1.61 -20.63 1.37
N LEU A 114 2.49 -20.72 2.37
CA LEU A 114 3.75 -19.99 2.38
C LEU A 114 4.67 -20.53 1.28
N TRP A 115 5.14 -19.66 0.38
CA TRP A 115 6.03 -20.05 -0.71
C TRP A 115 7.39 -19.36 -0.69
N LEU A 116 7.52 -18.24 0.03
CA LEU A 116 8.77 -17.50 0.14
C LEU A 116 8.98 -17.01 1.57
N HIS A 117 10.19 -17.27 2.09
CA HIS A 117 10.69 -16.67 3.31
C HIS A 117 12.14 -16.25 3.10
N ILE A 118 12.43 -14.97 3.29
CA ILE A 118 13.78 -14.40 3.23
C ILE A 118 14.04 -13.72 4.57
N ASP A 119 15.18 -14.05 5.17
CA ASP A 119 15.73 -13.38 6.34
C ASP A 119 17.09 -12.82 5.91
N ALA A 120 17.16 -11.49 5.73
CA ALA A 120 18.33 -10.84 5.18
C ALA A 120 19.51 -10.86 6.16
N GLU A 121 19.27 -10.81 7.47
CA GLU A 121 20.32 -10.86 8.49
C GLU A 121 20.97 -12.23 8.57
N LYS A 122 20.20 -13.28 8.39
CA LYS A 122 20.68 -14.67 8.45
C LYS A 122 21.17 -15.22 7.12
N GLY A 123 21.01 -14.44 6.03
CA GLY A 123 21.33 -14.93 4.68
C GLY A 123 20.49 -16.13 4.23
N ILE A 124 19.39 -16.43 4.93
CA ILE A 124 18.56 -17.63 4.69
C ILE A 124 17.47 -17.27 3.67
N ARG A 125 17.42 -18.04 2.59
CA ARG A 125 16.35 -18.01 1.60
C ARG A 125 15.68 -19.39 1.57
N PHE A 126 14.46 -19.47 2.04
CA PHE A 126 13.62 -20.66 1.85
C PHE A 126 12.65 -20.39 0.71
N ASN A 127 12.88 -21.03 -0.43
CA ASN A 127 11.87 -21.13 -1.47
C ASN A 127 11.09 -22.44 -1.21
N LEU A 128 9.94 -22.34 -0.56
CA LEU A 128 9.12 -23.49 -0.16
C LEU A 128 8.29 -24.06 -1.33
N GLY A 129 8.82 -23.91 -2.55
CA GLY A 129 8.36 -24.65 -3.71
C GLY A 129 7.03 -24.21 -4.29
N ILE A 130 7.07 -23.55 -5.44
CA ILE A 130 6.14 -23.93 -6.52
C ILE A 130 6.59 -25.32 -6.93
N SER A 131 5.77 -26.34 -6.71
CA SER A 131 6.00 -27.65 -7.29
C SER A 131 6.11 -27.45 -8.81
N LYS A 132 7.16 -27.96 -9.43
CA LYS A 132 7.38 -27.92 -10.88
C LYS A 132 6.36 -28.78 -11.66
N ASP A 133 5.19 -29.05 -11.12
CA ASP A 133 4.23 -30.00 -11.65
C ASP A 133 3.10 -29.35 -12.48
N GLU A 134 3.14 -28.05 -12.75
CA GLU A 134 2.15 -27.41 -13.64
C GLU A 134 2.68 -27.07 -15.05
N ASP A 135 3.87 -27.52 -15.44
CA ASP A 135 4.36 -27.36 -16.81
C ASP A 135 4.36 -28.68 -17.61
N LYS A 136 3.36 -29.51 -17.38
CA LYS A 136 3.09 -30.70 -18.21
C LYS A 136 1.62 -30.76 -18.60
N THR A 137 1.17 -29.76 -19.36
CA THR A 137 0.05 -29.97 -20.31
C THR A 137 0.45 -29.41 -21.65
N LYS A 138 0.89 -30.32 -22.46
CA LYS A 138 0.96 -30.15 -23.92
C LYS A 138 -0.42 -29.91 -24.49
#